data_7a2b3ea3be8318059061b66f0b0c0f92
#
_entry.id   7a2b3ea3be8318059061b66f0b0c0f92
#
_cell.length_a   1.000
_cell.length_b   1.000
_cell.length_c   1.000
_cell.angle_alpha   90.00
_cell.angle_beta   90.00
_cell.angle_gamma   90.00
#
_symmetry.space_group_name_H-M   'P 1'
#
loop_
_entity.id
_entity.type
_entity.pdbx_description
1 polymer ?
#
loop_
_entity_poly.entity_id
_entity_poly.type
_entity_poly.pdbx_seq_one_letter_code
_entity_poly.pdbx_strand_id
1 'polypeptide(L)'
;MGKPTGFLEYQRTENPSSAPKERIQDYHEFHPPLSAEERQKQGARCMNCGVPFCQSALVLKGMVTGCPLHNLIPEWNDEVYHGNFSQALWRLRKTNNFPEFTGRVCPALCEKACICGLNDDPVTIKDNELFIIETGFASGNMQPVIPPVRTGKTVAVIGSGPAGLAVADQLNQRGHQVTVFEREDRPGGLLMYGIPNMKLDKSIVLRRLSLMETEGIRFVTNADVGKNIDAKKILKDYDAVVLCCGSKKPRDLAGENRQVKGIHFAVDFLTAATKHLMDQTSPISAKGKKVVIVGGGDTGNDCVGTCIRQGCTSVTQIEMMPKLPDERPASNPWPEWPRICKTDYGQEEACALFGHDPRIYETTVKEFLSDEKGHLTGIRTVKVRFENGKMTEVKDSEQIIEADLLLIAAGFTGCEDYITDAFQLERTARGTISTAPSSFAAGKEKVFTAGDVRRGQSLVVWAIAEGRQCAREVDQYLMGYTNM
;
A
#
# COMPACT_ATOMS: atom_id res chain seq x y z
N MET A 1 31.47 3.44 6.03
CA MET A 1 31.02 2.03 6.13
C MET A 1 30.47 1.82 7.51
N GLY A 2 29.31 1.17 7.63
CA GLY A 2 28.81 0.68 8.90
C GLY A 2 29.90 -0.13 9.62
N LYS A 3 29.62 -0.68 10.77
CA LYS A 3 30.61 -1.51 11.47
C LYS A 3 30.79 -2.83 10.70
N PRO A 4 31.97 -3.17 10.14
CA PRO A 4 32.15 -4.37 9.31
C PRO A 4 31.70 -5.67 9.99
N THR A 5 31.75 -5.72 11.32
CA THR A 5 31.39 -6.86 12.17
C THR A 5 30.08 -6.66 12.93
N GLY A 6 29.38 -5.56 12.68
CA GLY A 6 28.16 -5.20 13.43
C GLY A 6 27.05 -6.25 13.41
N PHE A 7 26.88 -6.93 12.27
CA PHE A 7 25.92 -8.03 12.15
C PHE A 7 26.26 -9.27 12.98
N LEU A 8 27.53 -9.43 13.40
CA LEU A 8 27.99 -10.49 14.31
C LEU A 8 27.90 -10.08 15.78
N GLU A 9 27.91 -8.78 16.07
CA GLU A 9 27.98 -8.25 17.44
C GLU A 9 26.61 -7.86 18.01
N TYR A 10 25.70 -7.41 17.14
CA TYR A 10 24.37 -6.94 17.53
C TYR A 10 23.29 -7.85 16.96
N GLN A 11 22.37 -8.27 17.80
CA GLN A 11 21.20 -9.00 17.38
C GLN A 11 20.19 -8.09 16.65
N ARG A 12 19.39 -8.65 15.73
CA ARG A 12 18.27 -7.93 15.13
C ARG A 12 17.24 -7.57 16.20
N THR A 13 16.89 -6.29 16.26
CA THR A 13 15.83 -5.78 17.12
C THR A 13 14.90 -4.88 16.30
N GLU A 14 13.67 -5.29 16.14
CA GLU A 14 12.60 -4.51 15.50
C GLU A 14 11.97 -3.53 16.49
N ASN A 15 11.20 -2.56 15.99
CA ASN A 15 10.31 -1.81 16.85
C ASN A 15 9.36 -2.79 17.55
N PRO A 16 9.25 -2.75 18.89
CA PRO A 16 8.39 -3.67 19.61
C PRO A 16 6.93 -3.47 19.19
N SER A 17 6.13 -4.51 19.33
CA SER A 17 4.68 -4.44 19.12
C SER A 17 3.98 -4.52 20.47
N SER A 18 3.02 -3.63 20.72
CA SER A 18 2.15 -3.73 21.89
C SER A 18 1.39 -5.05 21.89
N ALA A 19 1.10 -5.59 23.08
CA ALA A 19 0.42 -6.87 23.20
C ALA A 19 -0.95 -6.86 22.50
N PRO A 20 -1.36 -7.94 21.80
CA PRO A 20 -2.61 -7.94 21.03
C PRO A 20 -3.85 -7.50 21.81
N LYS A 21 -3.99 -7.92 23.06
CA LYS A 21 -5.14 -7.53 23.93
C LYS A 21 -5.12 -6.07 24.38
N GLU A 22 -3.96 -5.43 24.36
CA GLU A 22 -3.80 -4.02 24.70
C GLU A 22 -4.08 -3.14 23.46
N ARG A 23 -3.45 -3.45 22.33
CA ARG A 23 -3.53 -2.65 21.11
C ARG A 23 -4.90 -2.65 20.43
N ILE A 24 -5.79 -3.62 20.73
CA ILE A 24 -7.15 -3.63 20.20
C ILE A 24 -8.10 -2.64 20.89
N GLN A 25 -7.68 -1.97 21.97
CA GLN A 25 -8.50 -1.05 22.72
C GLN A 25 -8.68 0.30 22.01
N ASP A 26 -7.83 0.61 21.07
CA ASP A 26 -7.85 1.87 20.30
C ASP A 26 -7.44 1.68 18.84
N TYR A 27 -7.30 2.80 18.12
CA TYR A 27 -6.89 2.83 16.71
C TYR A 27 -5.53 3.54 16.51
N HIS A 28 -4.68 3.63 17.56
CA HIS A 28 -3.35 4.19 17.45
C HIS A 28 -2.35 3.19 16.86
N GLU A 29 -1.26 3.71 16.29
CA GLU A 29 -0.12 2.88 15.88
C GLU A 29 0.46 2.18 17.11
N PHE A 30 0.80 0.90 16.96
CA PHE A 30 1.16 0.03 18.10
C PHE A 30 2.61 -0.47 18.07
N HIS A 31 3.46 0.18 17.27
CA HIS A 31 4.89 -0.07 17.20
C HIS A 31 5.67 1.14 17.74
N PRO A 32 5.89 1.22 19.08
CA PRO A 32 6.71 2.29 19.63
C PRO A 32 8.15 2.21 19.09
N PRO A 33 8.79 3.36 18.78
CA PRO A 33 10.13 3.37 18.22
C PRO A 33 11.18 2.93 19.23
N LEU A 34 12.25 2.32 18.76
CA LEU A 34 13.47 2.11 19.54
C LEU A 34 14.15 3.45 19.84
N SER A 35 14.99 3.48 20.90
CA SER A 35 15.85 4.62 21.18
C SER A 35 16.85 4.87 20.05
N ALA A 36 17.38 6.09 19.95
CA ALA A 36 18.39 6.42 18.95
C ALA A 36 19.64 5.53 19.06
N GLU A 37 20.07 5.21 20.28
CA GLU A 37 21.22 4.33 20.52
C GLU A 37 20.97 2.90 20.00
N GLU A 38 19.81 2.32 20.32
CA GLU A 38 19.45 1.00 19.79
C GLU A 38 19.32 1.02 18.27
N ARG A 39 18.78 2.10 17.72
CA ARG A 39 18.66 2.25 16.26
C ARG A 39 20.03 2.38 15.57
N GLN A 40 21.01 3.03 16.19
CA GLN A 40 22.40 3.05 15.72
C GLN A 40 22.97 1.63 15.64
N LYS A 41 22.74 0.78 16.65
CA LYS A 41 23.16 -0.63 16.62
C LYS A 41 22.52 -1.39 15.45
N GLN A 42 21.22 -1.11 15.15
CA GLN A 42 20.57 -1.72 13.99
C GLN A 42 21.14 -1.22 12.65
N GLY A 43 21.52 0.05 12.54
CA GLY A 43 22.28 0.59 11.41
C GLY A 43 23.63 -0.09 11.22
N ALA A 44 24.35 -0.34 12.34
CA ALA A 44 25.64 -1.03 12.33
C ALA A 44 25.58 -2.47 11.78
N ARG A 45 24.44 -3.13 11.83
CA ARG A 45 24.26 -4.49 11.25
C ARG A 45 24.43 -4.53 9.72
N CYS A 46 24.34 -3.39 9.03
CA CYS A 46 24.56 -3.33 7.60
C CYS A 46 26.06 -3.49 7.27
N MET A 47 26.43 -4.62 6.67
CA MET A 47 27.83 -4.91 6.29
C MET A 47 28.30 -4.16 5.02
N ASN A 48 27.46 -3.30 4.45
CA ASN A 48 27.75 -2.56 3.21
C ASN A 48 28.32 -3.47 2.10
N CYS A 49 27.61 -4.56 1.81
CA CYS A 49 28.05 -5.55 0.82
C CYS A 49 28.17 -4.91 -0.57
N GLY A 50 29.20 -5.30 -1.35
CA GLY A 50 29.49 -4.74 -2.66
C GLY A 50 28.41 -4.97 -3.73
N VAL A 51 27.52 -5.95 -3.52
CA VAL A 51 26.35 -6.22 -4.35
C VAL A 51 25.10 -6.21 -3.45
N PRO A 52 24.52 -5.04 -3.18
CA PRO A 52 23.41 -4.91 -2.24
C PRO A 52 22.08 -5.33 -2.89
N PHE A 53 21.71 -6.59 -2.78
CA PHE A 53 20.44 -7.11 -3.29
C PHE A 53 19.21 -6.36 -2.69
N CYS A 54 19.35 -5.77 -1.52
CA CYS A 54 18.31 -4.93 -0.93
C CYS A 54 17.89 -3.74 -1.81
N GLN A 55 18.78 -3.28 -2.72
CA GLN A 55 18.51 -2.17 -3.65
C GLN A 55 18.12 -2.63 -5.06
N SER A 56 18.10 -3.94 -5.34
CA SER A 56 18.18 -4.47 -6.71
C SER A 56 16.90 -4.32 -7.54
N ALA A 57 15.72 -4.38 -6.93
CA ALA A 57 14.43 -4.45 -7.62
C ALA A 57 14.34 -5.58 -8.68
N LEU A 58 15.10 -6.67 -8.50
CA LEU A 58 15.09 -7.80 -9.43
C LEU A 58 13.75 -8.50 -9.43
N VAL A 59 13.31 -8.93 -10.61
CA VAL A 59 12.10 -9.74 -10.75
C VAL A 59 12.51 -11.20 -10.95
N LEU A 60 12.22 -12.04 -9.96
CA LEU A 60 12.51 -13.47 -9.97
C LEU A 60 11.21 -14.26 -9.90
N LYS A 61 10.98 -15.15 -10.85
CA LYS A 61 9.72 -15.95 -10.95
C LYS A 61 8.45 -15.09 -10.84
N GLY A 62 8.45 -13.90 -11.44
CA GLY A 62 7.32 -12.98 -11.45
C GLY A 62 7.12 -12.16 -10.17
N MET A 63 7.97 -12.33 -9.15
CA MET A 63 7.95 -11.55 -7.91
C MET A 63 9.19 -10.67 -7.80
N VAL A 64 9.01 -9.45 -7.28
CA VAL A 64 10.15 -8.55 -7.07
C VAL A 64 10.87 -8.89 -5.76
N THR A 65 12.20 -8.75 -5.77
CA THR A 65 13.07 -8.80 -4.60
C THR A 65 13.95 -7.56 -4.55
N GLY A 66 14.24 -7.06 -3.35
CA GLY A 66 14.89 -5.77 -3.17
C GLY A 66 13.94 -4.57 -3.36
N CYS A 67 14.45 -3.37 -3.12
CA CYS A 67 13.65 -2.15 -3.12
C CYS A 67 13.40 -1.62 -4.54
N PRO A 68 12.14 -1.48 -5.00
CA PRO A 68 11.81 -0.88 -6.30
C PRO A 68 12.20 0.59 -6.46
N LEU A 69 12.43 1.29 -5.34
CA LEU A 69 12.94 2.67 -5.35
C LEU A 69 14.46 2.74 -5.47
N HIS A 70 15.16 1.60 -5.45
CA HIS A 70 16.62 1.54 -5.39
C HIS A 70 17.20 2.40 -4.25
N ASN A 71 16.54 2.33 -3.07
CA ASN A 71 16.95 3.09 -1.89
C ASN A 71 18.41 2.86 -1.56
N LEU A 72 19.14 3.92 -1.21
CA LEU A 72 20.56 3.90 -0.87
C LEU A 72 20.79 3.31 0.53
N ILE A 73 20.32 2.07 0.71
CA ILE A 73 20.18 1.42 2.02
C ILE A 73 21.52 1.29 2.76
N PRO A 74 22.63 0.83 2.16
CA PRO A 74 23.90 0.79 2.86
C PRO A 74 24.40 2.17 3.29
N GLU A 75 24.21 3.19 2.45
CA GLU A 75 24.70 4.53 2.73
C GLU A 75 23.99 5.18 3.92
N TRP A 76 22.64 5.14 3.94
CA TRP A 76 21.93 5.76 5.05
C TRP A 76 21.98 4.91 6.34
N ASN A 77 22.18 3.58 6.29
CA ASN A 77 22.45 2.77 7.47
C ASN A 77 23.81 3.12 8.10
N ASP A 78 24.81 3.43 7.28
CA ASP A 78 26.11 3.93 7.76
C ASP A 78 25.95 5.25 8.54
N GLU A 79 25.19 6.18 7.98
CA GLU A 79 24.91 7.46 8.65
C GLU A 79 24.09 7.28 9.93
N VAL A 80 23.15 6.34 9.97
CA VAL A 80 22.39 6.00 11.19
C VAL A 80 23.33 5.47 12.25
N TYR A 81 24.24 4.56 11.90
CA TYR A 81 25.24 4.02 12.85
C TYR A 81 26.11 5.13 13.48
N HIS A 82 26.56 6.09 12.67
CA HIS A 82 27.39 7.20 13.15
C HIS A 82 26.61 8.34 13.81
N GLY A 83 25.27 8.25 13.91
CA GLY A 83 24.44 9.30 14.48
C GLY A 83 24.24 10.52 13.58
N ASN A 84 24.60 10.43 12.29
CA ASN A 84 24.50 11.51 11.32
C ASN A 84 23.09 11.54 10.69
N PHE A 85 22.06 11.68 11.49
CA PHE A 85 20.66 11.50 11.06
C PHE A 85 20.22 12.47 9.95
N SER A 86 20.73 13.70 9.92
CA SER A 86 20.45 14.64 8.82
C SER A 86 21.02 14.17 7.49
N GLN A 87 22.20 13.55 7.50
CA GLN A 87 22.81 12.95 6.29
C GLN A 87 22.07 11.69 5.86
N ALA A 88 21.64 10.86 6.82
CA ALA A 88 20.79 9.71 6.54
C ALA A 88 19.49 10.14 5.85
N LEU A 89 18.82 11.19 6.35
CA LEU A 89 17.61 11.77 5.76
C LEU A 89 17.85 12.26 4.33
N TRP A 90 18.94 12.97 4.09
CA TRP A 90 19.26 13.49 2.77
C TRP A 90 19.47 12.35 1.75
N ARG A 91 20.17 11.26 2.14
CA ARG A 91 20.36 10.09 1.27
C ARG A 91 19.06 9.34 1.00
N LEU A 92 18.24 9.16 2.03
CA LEU A 92 16.95 8.46 1.91
C LEU A 92 16.00 9.21 0.96
N ARG A 93 15.91 10.54 1.09
CA ARG A 93 15.05 11.37 0.24
C ARG A 93 15.49 11.48 -1.21
N LYS A 94 16.71 11.11 -1.56
CA LYS A 94 17.15 11.06 -2.98
C LYS A 94 16.33 10.06 -3.80
N THR A 95 15.93 8.96 -3.20
CA THR A 95 15.26 7.86 -3.89
C THR A 95 13.81 7.65 -3.43
N ASN A 96 13.45 8.07 -2.23
CA ASN A 96 12.10 7.92 -1.67
C ASN A 96 11.49 9.27 -1.29
N ASN A 97 10.33 9.59 -1.85
CA ASN A 97 9.60 10.83 -1.54
C ASN A 97 8.89 10.74 -0.17
N PHE A 98 8.45 9.53 0.22
CA PHE A 98 7.54 9.34 1.36
C PHE A 98 7.99 8.19 2.27
N PRO A 99 9.17 8.31 2.93
CA PRO A 99 9.65 7.26 3.83
C PRO A 99 8.73 6.99 5.02
N GLU A 100 7.96 7.99 5.46
CA GLU A 100 6.98 7.83 6.53
C GLU A 100 5.83 6.88 6.15
N PHE A 101 5.51 6.76 4.87
CA PHE A 101 4.51 5.80 4.40
C PHE A 101 5.15 4.43 4.18
N THR A 102 6.27 4.37 3.47
CA THR A 102 6.94 3.09 3.18
C THR A 102 7.47 2.43 4.45
N GLY A 103 7.99 3.19 5.41
CA GLY A 103 8.43 2.70 6.70
C GLY A 103 7.31 2.09 7.55
N ARG A 104 6.03 2.41 7.27
CA ARG A 104 4.86 1.83 7.95
C ARG A 104 4.22 0.69 7.18
N VAL A 105 3.97 0.89 5.87
CA VAL A 105 3.08 -0.02 5.11
C VAL A 105 3.77 -0.86 4.04
N CYS A 106 5.08 -0.69 3.80
CA CYS A 106 5.83 -1.55 2.88
C CYS A 106 6.07 -2.93 3.51
N PRO A 107 5.92 -4.04 2.74
CA PRO A 107 6.23 -5.38 3.23
C PRO A 107 7.73 -5.66 3.38
N ALA A 108 8.59 -4.64 3.19
CA ALA A 108 10.04 -4.70 3.35
C ALA A 108 10.73 -5.70 2.40
N LEU A 109 10.48 -5.57 1.08
CA LEU A 109 11.15 -6.37 0.04
C LEU A 109 12.68 -6.35 0.17
N CYS A 110 13.24 -5.22 0.62
CA CYS A 110 14.65 -5.02 0.85
C CYS A 110 15.21 -5.93 1.95
N GLU A 111 14.47 -6.15 3.03
CA GLU A 111 14.88 -7.04 4.13
C GLU A 111 14.91 -8.50 3.68
N LYS A 112 13.92 -8.93 2.88
CA LYS A 112 13.85 -10.29 2.34
C LYS A 112 14.96 -10.59 1.33
N ALA A 113 15.58 -9.56 0.76
CA ALA A 113 16.73 -9.65 -0.15
C ALA A 113 18.08 -9.30 0.53
N CYS A 114 18.07 -8.96 1.81
CA CYS A 114 19.30 -8.64 2.53
C CYS A 114 20.23 -9.85 2.62
N ILE A 115 21.51 -9.65 2.29
CA ILE A 115 22.53 -10.74 2.30
C ILE A 115 22.74 -11.26 3.73
N CYS A 116 22.63 -10.42 4.76
CA CYS A 116 22.69 -10.87 6.16
C CYS A 116 21.69 -11.99 6.44
N GLY A 117 20.52 -11.97 5.80
CA GLY A 117 19.48 -12.99 5.94
C GLY A 117 19.81 -14.36 5.36
N LEU A 118 21.02 -14.56 4.79
CA LEU A 118 21.49 -15.89 4.37
C LEU A 118 22.05 -16.72 5.54
N ASN A 119 22.67 -16.05 6.51
CA ASN A 119 23.39 -16.71 7.60
C ASN A 119 22.81 -16.38 8.97
N ASP A 120 22.06 -15.28 9.08
CA ASP A 120 21.47 -14.74 10.29
C ASP A 120 20.24 -13.90 9.91
N ASP A 121 19.75 -13.08 10.82
CA ASP A 121 18.64 -12.16 10.56
C ASP A 121 19.03 -10.99 9.65
N PRO A 122 18.16 -10.58 8.70
CA PRO A 122 18.40 -9.40 7.87
C PRO A 122 18.45 -8.11 8.71
N VAL A 123 19.00 -7.05 8.15
CA VAL A 123 18.95 -5.70 8.75
C VAL A 123 17.51 -5.21 8.84
N THR A 124 17.14 -4.51 9.92
CA THR A 124 15.81 -3.88 10.12
C THR A 124 15.67 -2.62 9.25
N ILE A 125 15.66 -2.82 7.94
CA ILE A 125 15.76 -1.72 6.96
C ILE A 125 14.53 -0.80 7.03
N LYS A 126 13.34 -1.38 7.11
CA LYS A 126 12.08 -0.64 7.17
C LYS A 126 11.98 0.24 8.42
N ASP A 127 12.37 -0.30 9.56
CA ASP A 127 12.33 0.43 10.82
C ASP A 127 13.41 1.52 10.88
N ASN A 128 14.59 1.27 10.29
CA ASN A 128 15.64 2.29 10.17
C ASN A 128 15.19 3.43 9.25
N GLU A 129 14.53 3.11 8.15
CA GLU A 129 13.92 4.11 7.24
C GLU A 129 12.88 4.97 7.96
N LEU A 130 11.99 4.34 8.73
CA LEU A 130 10.98 5.04 9.53
C LEU A 130 11.63 5.96 10.57
N PHE A 131 12.63 5.48 11.29
CA PHE A 131 13.37 6.26 12.27
C PHE A 131 14.02 7.51 11.65
N ILE A 132 14.65 7.38 10.47
CA ILE A 132 15.31 8.50 9.78
C ILE A 132 14.30 9.60 9.49
N ILE A 133 13.15 9.25 8.92
CA ILE A 133 12.16 10.28 8.53
C ILE A 133 11.45 10.90 9.74
N GLU A 134 11.08 10.12 10.75
CA GLU A 134 10.43 10.65 11.95
C GLU A 134 11.40 11.54 12.75
N THR A 135 12.67 11.16 12.86
CA THR A 135 13.72 12.03 13.43
C THR A 135 13.86 13.32 12.61
N GLY A 136 13.78 13.24 11.28
CA GLY A 136 13.82 14.40 10.41
C GLY A 136 12.67 15.39 10.65
N PHE A 137 11.46 14.90 10.87
CA PHE A 137 10.32 15.75 11.24
C PHE A 137 10.46 16.31 12.66
N ALA A 138 10.82 15.46 13.63
CA ALA A 138 10.95 15.87 15.04
C ALA A 138 12.06 16.92 15.26
N SER A 139 13.17 16.82 14.52
CA SER A 139 14.29 17.77 14.61
C SER A 139 14.11 19.04 13.74
N GLY A 140 13.01 19.13 12.99
CA GLY A 140 12.79 20.25 12.05
C GLY A 140 13.66 20.22 10.80
N ASN A 141 14.32 19.10 10.48
CA ASN A 141 15.11 18.96 9.24
C ASN A 141 14.24 18.69 8.00
N MET A 142 12.97 18.32 8.20
CA MET A 142 11.99 18.21 7.14
C MET A 142 11.36 19.59 6.88
N GLN A 143 12.04 20.39 6.05
CA GLN A 143 11.56 21.70 5.64
C GLN A 143 10.93 21.65 4.23
N PRO A 144 9.98 22.55 3.92
CA PRO A 144 9.44 22.69 2.57
C PRO A 144 10.55 23.02 1.56
N VAL A 145 10.54 22.34 0.41
CA VAL A 145 11.46 22.57 -0.70
C VAL A 145 10.75 23.39 -1.78
N ILE A 146 10.90 24.70 -1.71
CA ILE A 146 10.30 25.61 -2.69
C ILE A 146 11.29 25.82 -3.83
N PRO A 147 10.96 25.45 -5.09
CA PRO A 147 11.87 25.66 -6.21
C PRO A 147 12.13 27.16 -6.43
N PRO A 148 13.39 27.55 -6.60
CA PRO A 148 13.76 28.97 -6.74
C PRO A 148 13.26 29.60 -8.06
N VAL A 149 12.99 28.75 -9.07
CA VAL A 149 12.50 29.16 -10.39
C VAL A 149 11.33 28.28 -10.80
N ARG A 150 10.24 28.93 -11.24
CA ARG A 150 9.10 28.26 -11.85
C ARG A 150 9.25 28.22 -13.37
N THR A 151 8.94 27.07 -13.98
CA THR A 151 9.08 26.85 -15.43
C THR A 151 7.97 27.50 -16.25
N GLY A 152 6.90 27.94 -15.62
CA GLY A 152 5.67 28.39 -16.29
C GLY A 152 4.81 27.31 -16.87
N LYS A 153 5.20 26.00 -16.75
CA LYS A 153 4.43 24.86 -17.20
C LYS A 153 3.45 24.40 -16.13
N THR A 154 2.26 23.99 -16.55
CA THR A 154 1.16 23.56 -15.68
C THR A 154 0.88 22.07 -15.85
N VAL A 155 0.74 21.32 -14.77
CA VAL A 155 0.45 19.89 -14.79
C VAL A 155 -0.77 19.57 -13.92
N ALA A 156 -1.74 18.85 -14.50
CA ALA A 156 -2.84 18.24 -13.76
C ALA A 156 -2.50 16.78 -13.40
N VAL A 157 -2.57 16.44 -12.11
CA VAL A 157 -2.44 15.07 -11.62
C VAL A 157 -3.81 14.61 -11.15
N ILE A 158 -4.33 13.51 -11.71
CA ILE A 158 -5.66 12.98 -11.42
C ILE A 158 -5.51 11.79 -10.47
N GLY A 159 -5.88 12.01 -9.22
CA GLY A 159 -5.70 11.07 -8.10
C GLY A 159 -4.50 11.40 -7.23
N SER A 160 -4.72 11.39 -5.92
CA SER A 160 -3.77 11.76 -4.88
C SER A 160 -3.20 10.56 -4.11
N GLY A 161 -3.30 9.34 -4.64
CA GLY A 161 -2.61 8.18 -4.08
C GLY A 161 -1.09 8.30 -4.16
N PRO A 162 -0.32 7.33 -3.64
CA PRO A 162 1.15 7.38 -3.59
C PRO A 162 1.82 7.73 -4.92
N ALA A 163 1.29 7.21 -6.04
CA ALA A 163 1.81 7.52 -7.38
C ALA A 163 1.58 8.99 -7.75
N GLY A 164 0.37 9.51 -7.54
CA GLY A 164 0.03 10.90 -7.85
C GLY A 164 0.79 11.89 -6.97
N LEU A 165 0.93 11.58 -5.68
CA LEU A 165 1.74 12.40 -4.78
C LEU A 165 3.21 12.41 -5.21
N ALA A 166 3.78 11.27 -5.66
CA ALA A 166 5.16 11.19 -6.12
C ALA A 166 5.37 11.97 -7.43
N VAL A 167 4.42 11.90 -8.37
CA VAL A 167 4.41 12.75 -9.58
C VAL A 167 4.40 14.23 -9.20
N ALA A 168 3.48 14.60 -8.31
CA ALA A 168 3.29 15.99 -7.91
C ALA A 168 4.53 16.56 -7.21
N ASP A 169 5.11 15.81 -6.27
CA ASP A 169 6.31 16.20 -5.54
C ASP A 169 7.51 16.41 -6.50
N GLN A 170 7.79 15.44 -7.38
CA GLN A 170 8.90 15.51 -8.33
C GLN A 170 8.75 16.68 -9.31
N LEU A 171 7.57 16.86 -9.91
CA LEU A 171 7.33 17.93 -10.86
C LEU A 171 7.33 19.30 -10.21
N ASN A 172 6.81 19.42 -8.98
CA ASN A 172 6.87 20.66 -8.22
C ASN A 172 8.31 21.06 -7.88
N GLN A 173 9.14 20.09 -7.39
CA GLN A 173 10.57 20.32 -7.12
C GLN A 173 11.33 20.74 -8.39
N ARG A 174 10.93 20.24 -9.56
CA ARG A 174 11.47 20.64 -10.87
C ARG A 174 11.08 22.06 -11.26
N GLY A 175 10.06 22.64 -10.62
CA GLY A 175 9.58 24.01 -10.85
C GLY A 175 8.27 24.09 -11.64
N HIS A 176 7.63 22.99 -12.00
CA HIS A 176 6.31 23.01 -12.64
C HIS A 176 5.22 23.43 -11.65
N GLN A 177 4.13 24.01 -12.15
CA GLN A 177 2.94 24.31 -11.36
C GLN A 177 2.02 23.08 -11.38
N VAL A 178 1.84 22.44 -10.22
CA VAL A 178 1.10 21.19 -10.12
C VAL A 178 -0.22 21.37 -9.39
N THR A 179 -1.31 20.90 -10.00
CA THR A 179 -2.62 20.76 -9.37
C THR A 179 -3.01 19.29 -9.32
N VAL A 180 -3.30 18.80 -8.12
CA VAL A 180 -3.76 17.44 -7.88
C VAL A 180 -5.27 17.45 -7.68
N PHE A 181 -6.00 16.72 -8.51
CA PHE A 181 -7.45 16.53 -8.42
C PHE A 181 -7.75 15.24 -7.70
N GLU A 182 -8.50 15.32 -6.60
CA GLU A 182 -8.90 14.17 -5.80
C GLU A 182 -10.43 14.10 -5.69
N ARG A 183 -11.00 12.94 -5.97
CA ARG A 183 -12.45 12.74 -5.92
C ARG A 183 -13.01 12.71 -4.50
N GLU A 184 -12.20 12.27 -3.54
CA GLU A 184 -12.58 12.24 -2.13
C GLU A 184 -12.46 13.64 -1.48
N ASP A 185 -12.99 13.75 -0.28
CA ASP A 185 -12.93 14.97 0.53
C ASP A 185 -11.53 15.26 1.09
N ARG A 186 -10.63 14.26 1.11
CA ARG A 186 -9.24 14.39 1.54
C ARG A 186 -8.29 13.68 0.58
N PRO A 187 -7.11 14.28 0.28
CA PRO A 187 -6.09 13.63 -0.51
C PRO A 187 -5.42 12.46 0.24
N GLY A 188 -4.75 11.58 -0.52
CA GLY A 188 -3.98 10.46 0.02
C GLY A 188 -4.37 9.10 -0.56
N GLY A 189 -5.52 9.00 -1.25
CA GLY A 189 -6.00 7.74 -1.84
C GLY A 189 -6.12 6.64 -0.79
N LEU A 190 -5.52 5.46 -1.02
CA LEU A 190 -5.55 4.35 -0.08
C LEU A 190 -4.77 4.62 1.21
N LEU A 191 -3.79 5.52 1.23
CA LEU A 191 -3.10 5.94 2.46
C LEU A 191 -4.08 6.61 3.44
N MET A 192 -5.02 7.38 2.89
CA MET A 192 -6.06 8.05 3.68
C MET A 192 -7.21 7.09 4.02
N TYR A 193 -7.79 6.41 3.01
CA TYR A 193 -9.08 5.73 3.17
C TYR A 193 -9.05 4.21 2.96
N GLY A 194 -7.91 3.60 2.60
CA GLY A 194 -7.81 2.15 2.45
C GLY A 194 -7.05 1.44 3.56
N ILE A 195 -6.08 2.12 4.16
CA ILE A 195 -5.26 1.59 5.25
C ILE A 195 -5.85 2.07 6.58
N PRO A 196 -6.09 1.19 7.57
CA PRO A 196 -6.67 1.61 8.85
C PRO A 196 -5.69 2.46 9.69
N ASN A 197 -6.24 3.27 10.62
CA ASN A 197 -5.47 4.24 11.39
C ASN A 197 -4.37 3.58 12.25
N MET A 198 -4.64 2.41 12.83
CA MET A 198 -3.66 1.66 13.65
C MET A 198 -2.44 1.16 12.86
N LYS A 199 -2.49 1.15 11.53
CA LYS A 199 -1.36 0.80 10.66
C LYS A 199 -0.67 2.03 10.05
N LEU A 200 -1.43 3.10 9.83
CA LEU A 200 -0.95 4.39 9.35
C LEU A 200 -1.85 5.49 9.90
N ASP A 201 -1.38 6.21 10.91
CA ASP A 201 -2.10 7.33 11.50
C ASP A 201 -2.33 8.43 10.46
N LYS A 202 -3.57 8.94 10.39
CA LYS A 202 -3.95 9.92 9.37
C LYS A 202 -3.29 11.27 9.57
N SER A 203 -2.85 11.60 10.78
CA SER A 203 -2.04 12.79 11.04
C SER A 203 -0.72 12.79 10.26
N ILE A 204 -0.13 11.62 10.04
CA ILE A 204 1.10 11.45 9.23
C ILE A 204 0.84 11.79 7.76
N VAL A 205 -0.31 11.35 7.23
CA VAL A 205 -0.72 11.69 5.87
C VAL A 205 -0.97 13.19 5.75
N LEU A 206 -1.73 13.75 6.68
CA LEU A 206 -2.05 15.19 6.71
C LEU A 206 -0.77 16.05 6.87
N ARG A 207 0.19 15.64 7.72
CA ARG A 207 1.48 16.29 7.88
C ARG A 207 2.24 16.40 6.55
N ARG A 208 2.27 15.32 5.77
CA ARG A 208 2.92 15.33 4.44
C ARG A 208 2.19 16.22 3.46
N LEU A 209 0.87 16.15 3.41
CA LEU A 209 0.06 16.98 2.52
C LEU A 209 0.25 18.47 2.80
N SER A 210 0.26 18.88 4.08
CA SER A 210 0.51 20.26 4.49
C SER A 210 1.90 20.75 4.06
N LEU A 211 2.92 19.87 4.15
CA LEU A 211 4.27 20.20 3.64
C LEU A 211 4.23 20.46 2.13
N MET A 212 3.58 19.57 1.35
CA MET A 212 3.45 19.68 -0.11
C MET A 212 2.65 20.93 -0.53
N GLU A 213 1.61 21.31 0.23
CA GLU A 213 0.88 22.56 0.00
C GLU A 213 1.77 23.78 0.22
N THR A 214 2.57 23.76 1.28
CA THR A 214 3.56 24.84 1.55
C THR A 214 4.61 24.94 0.45
N GLU A 215 4.98 23.83 -0.18
CA GLU A 215 5.89 23.78 -1.34
C GLU A 215 5.24 24.33 -2.63
N GLY A 216 3.92 24.58 -2.62
CA GLY A 216 3.16 25.18 -3.72
C GLY A 216 2.37 24.20 -4.57
N ILE A 217 2.19 22.95 -4.15
CA ILE A 217 1.27 22.01 -4.80
C ILE A 217 -0.16 22.37 -4.40
N ARG A 218 -1.05 22.46 -5.38
CA ARG A 218 -2.47 22.73 -5.13
C ARG A 218 -3.26 21.42 -5.13
N PHE A 219 -4.02 21.16 -4.07
CA PHE A 219 -5.00 20.07 -4.01
C PHE A 219 -6.42 20.60 -4.24
N VAL A 220 -7.18 19.89 -5.07
CA VAL A 220 -8.60 20.16 -5.35
C VAL A 220 -9.37 18.89 -5.02
N THR A 221 -10.05 18.89 -3.89
CA THR A 221 -10.84 17.75 -3.38
C THR A 221 -12.27 17.80 -3.89
N ASN A 222 -13.03 16.69 -3.71
CA ASN A 222 -14.37 16.50 -4.27
C ASN A 222 -14.42 16.74 -5.79
N ALA A 223 -13.30 16.47 -6.47
CA ALA A 223 -13.07 16.70 -7.89
C ALA A 223 -12.90 15.37 -8.64
N ASP A 224 -14.01 14.77 -9.03
CA ASP A 224 -14.05 13.50 -9.77
C ASP A 224 -13.99 13.81 -11.27
N VAL A 225 -12.77 13.79 -11.83
CA VAL A 225 -12.53 14.07 -13.24
C VAL A 225 -13.16 12.99 -14.11
N GLY A 226 -13.98 13.41 -15.08
CA GLY A 226 -14.80 12.52 -15.90
C GLY A 226 -16.24 12.35 -15.38
N LYS A 227 -16.55 12.92 -14.19
CA LYS A 227 -17.92 12.99 -13.66
C LYS A 227 -18.35 14.44 -13.39
N ASN A 228 -17.83 15.04 -12.28
CA ASN A 228 -18.19 16.41 -11.94
C ASN A 228 -17.16 17.45 -12.46
N ILE A 229 -15.99 16.99 -12.89
CA ILE A 229 -14.99 17.82 -13.59
C ILE A 229 -14.81 17.32 -15.02
N ASP A 230 -14.97 18.19 -16.00
CA ASP A 230 -14.83 17.85 -17.42
C ASP A 230 -13.37 17.58 -17.80
N ALA A 231 -13.08 16.37 -18.28
CA ALA A 231 -11.78 15.95 -18.76
C ALA A 231 -11.27 16.81 -19.94
N LYS A 232 -12.19 17.30 -20.82
CA LYS A 232 -11.81 18.19 -21.93
C LYS A 232 -11.32 19.54 -21.43
N LYS A 233 -11.91 20.04 -20.34
CA LYS A 233 -11.44 21.28 -19.70
C LYS A 233 -10.04 21.09 -19.11
N ILE A 234 -9.79 19.97 -18.41
CA ILE A 234 -8.45 19.65 -17.90
C ILE A 234 -7.43 19.58 -19.04
N LEU A 235 -7.78 18.89 -20.14
CA LEU A 235 -6.91 18.81 -21.32
C LEU A 235 -6.64 20.19 -21.96
N LYS A 236 -7.57 21.14 -21.89
CA LYS A 236 -7.40 22.48 -22.43
C LYS A 236 -6.53 23.35 -21.55
N ASP A 237 -6.72 23.29 -20.23
CA ASP A 237 -6.19 24.25 -19.25
C ASP A 237 -4.76 23.91 -18.79
N TYR A 238 -4.29 22.66 -18.99
CA TYR A 238 -2.98 22.19 -18.53
C TYR A 238 -2.07 21.78 -19.69
N ASP A 239 -0.76 21.99 -19.52
CA ASP A 239 0.26 21.58 -20.50
C ASP A 239 0.49 20.07 -20.53
N ALA A 240 0.31 19.39 -19.39
CA ALA A 240 0.33 17.93 -19.29
C ALA A 240 -0.70 17.42 -18.25
N VAL A 241 -1.16 16.19 -18.44
CA VAL A 241 -2.12 15.51 -17.55
C VAL A 241 -1.58 14.13 -17.19
N VAL A 242 -1.56 13.80 -15.89
CA VAL A 242 -1.10 12.49 -15.41
C VAL A 242 -2.22 11.78 -14.66
N LEU A 243 -2.62 10.62 -15.14
CA LEU A 243 -3.64 9.79 -14.51
C LEU A 243 -2.98 8.85 -13.47
N CYS A 244 -3.32 9.06 -12.20
CA CYS A 244 -2.85 8.32 -11.04
C CYS A 244 -4.01 7.84 -10.15
N CYS A 245 -5.16 7.55 -10.76
CA CYS A 245 -6.42 7.23 -10.06
C CYS A 245 -6.48 5.82 -9.45
N GLY A 246 -5.42 5.04 -9.57
CA GLY A 246 -5.29 3.72 -8.96
C GLY A 246 -6.12 2.63 -9.65
N SER A 247 -6.18 1.45 -9.02
CA SER A 247 -7.01 0.32 -9.42
C SER A 247 -8.19 0.28 -8.48
N LYS A 248 -9.36 0.76 -8.92
CA LYS A 248 -10.54 0.99 -8.05
C LYS A 248 -11.74 0.10 -8.39
N LYS A 249 -11.69 -0.65 -9.51
CA LYS A 249 -12.75 -1.58 -9.88
C LYS A 249 -12.59 -2.87 -9.04
N PRO A 250 -13.42 -3.09 -8.00
CA PRO A 250 -13.25 -4.24 -7.13
C PRO A 250 -13.59 -5.53 -7.86
N ARG A 251 -12.91 -6.60 -7.52
CA ARG A 251 -13.30 -7.95 -7.89
C ARG A 251 -14.46 -8.39 -7.02
N ASP A 252 -15.58 -8.70 -7.65
CA ASP A 252 -16.75 -9.22 -6.96
C ASP A 252 -16.73 -10.74 -6.86
N LEU A 253 -17.58 -11.30 -6.02
CA LEU A 253 -17.80 -12.73 -5.87
C LEU A 253 -18.96 -13.19 -6.76
N ALA A 254 -18.74 -14.29 -7.46
CA ALA A 254 -19.78 -15.00 -8.15
C ALA A 254 -20.44 -15.99 -7.16
N GLY A 255 -21.67 -15.72 -6.74
CA GLY A 255 -22.42 -16.59 -5.85
C GLY A 255 -23.92 -16.31 -5.96
N GLU A 256 -24.74 -17.32 -5.67
CA GLU A 256 -26.18 -17.14 -5.64
C GLU A 256 -26.56 -16.13 -4.54
N ASN A 257 -27.59 -15.31 -4.82
CA ASN A 257 -28.12 -14.29 -3.90
C ASN A 257 -27.12 -13.18 -3.53
N ARG A 258 -26.19 -12.79 -4.43
CA ARG A 258 -25.16 -11.77 -4.18
C ARG A 258 -25.71 -10.41 -3.71
N GLN A 259 -26.94 -10.07 -3.98
CA GLN A 259 -27.61 -8.81 -3.66
C GLN A 259 -28.12 -8.71 -2.21
N VAL A 260 -27.91 -9.71 -1.39
CA VAL A 260 -28.29 -9.75 0.04
C VAL A 260 -27.64 -8.59 0.79
N LYS A 261 -28.39 -7.95 1.71
CA LYS A 261 -27.91 -6.84 2.52
C LYS A 261 -26.93 -7.33 3.59
N GLY A 262 -25.86 -6.58 3.81
CA GLY A 262 -24.78 -6.94 4.73
C GLY A 262 -23.52 -7.43 4.04
N ILE A 263 -23.48 -7.35 2.69
CA ILE A 263 -22.29 -7.67 1.89
C ILE A 263 -21.69 -6.36 1.36
N HIS A 264 -20.43 -6.09 1.71
CA HIS A 264 -19.72 -4.87 1.33
C HIS A 264 -18.34 -5.17 0.77
N PHE A 265 -17.80 -4.28 -0.04
CA PHE A 265 -16.37 -4.35 -0.38
C PHE A 265 -15.50 -3.88 0.80
N ALA A 266 -14.38 -4.53 0.99
CA ALA A 266 -13.45 -4.24 2.09
C ALA A 266 -13.00 -2.76 2.11
N VAL A 267 -12.74 -2.16 0.96
CA VAL A 267 -12.31 -0.75 0.89
C VAL A 267 -13.44 0.20 1.31
N ASP A 268 -14.70 -0.11 1.01
CA ASP A 268 -15.84 0.71 1.46
C ASP A 268 -15.98 0.64 2.99
N PHE A 269 -15.80 -0.55 3.58
CA PHE A 269 -15.78 -0.76 5.02
C PHE A 269 -14.64 0.03 5.70
N LEU A 270 -13.41 -0.09 5.19
CA LEU A 270 -12.25 0.61 5.75
C LEU A 270 -12.34 2.12 5.57
N THR A 271 -12.88 2.60 4.43
CA THR A 271 -13.17 4.01 4.19
C THR A 271 -14.19 4.54 5.20
N ALA A 272 -15.30 3.84 5.39
CA ALA A 272 -16.35 4.23 6.34
C ALA A 272 -15.82 4.23 7.79
N ALA A 273 -14.99 3.25 8.16
CA ALA A 273 -14.35 3.20 9.48
C ALA A 273 -13.42 4.39 9.71
N THR A 274 -12.60 4.77 8.72
CA THR A 274 -11.71 5.93 8.83
C THR A 274 -12.49 7.23 8.88
N LYS A 275 -13.52 7.43 8.05
CA LYS A 275 -14.39 8.61 8.10
C LYS A 275 -15.13 8.72 9.43
N HIS A 276 -15.52 7.58 10.01
CA HIS A 276 -16.13 7.58 11.36
C HIS A 276 -15.14 8.08 12.43
N LEU A 277 -13.90 7.62 12.40
CA LEU A 277 -12.86 8.07 13.34
C LEU A 277 -12.54 9.57 13.21
N MET A 278 -12.52 10.09 11.99
CA MET A 278 -12.17 11.49 11.74
C MET A 278 -13.35 12.45 11.89
N ASP A 279 -14.53 12.07 11.45
CA ASP A 279 -15.69 12.97 11.25
C ASP A 279 -16.96 12.54 12.00
N GLN A 280 -16.88 11.48 12.81
CA GLN A 280 -18.03 10.91 13.53
C GLN A 280 -19.21 10.50 12.63
N THR A 281 -18.92 10.15 11.38
CA THR A 281 -19.92 9.65 10.42
C THR A 281 -20.42 8.25 10.82
N SER A 282 -21.58 7.83 10.28
CA SER A 282 -22.08 6.47 10.52
C SER A 282 -21.22 5.43 9.81
N PRO A 283 -20.58 4.48 10.51
CA PRO A 283 -19.77 3.46 9.90
C PRO A 283 -20.61 2.31 9.34
N ILE A 284 -20.00 1.47 8.46
CA ILE A 284 -20.45 0.10 8.27
C ILE A 284 -19.99 -0.65 9.52
N SER A 285 -20.92 -1.04 10.40
CA SER A 285 -20.58 -1.52 11.74
C SER A 285 -20.48 -3.04 11.81
N ALA A 286 -19.36 -3.52 12.39
CA ALA A 286 -19.16 -4.93 12.77
C ALA A 286 -19.58 -5.21 14.23
N LYS A 287 -20.00 -4.18 15.00
CA LYS A 287 -20.33 -4.32 16.42
C LYS A 287 -21.41 -5.38 16.65
N GLY A 288 -21.09 -6.36 17.50
CA GLY A 288 -22.01 -7.44 17.87
C GLY A 288 -22.32 -8.43 16.75
N LYS A 289 -21.58 -8.40 15.62
CA LYS A 289 -21.82 -9.23 14.44
C LYS A 289 -20.84 -10.37 14.33
N LYS A 290 -21.28 -11.45 13.69
CA LYS A 290 -20.43 -12.51 13.12
C LYS A 290 -19.96 -12.04 11.74
N VAL A 291 -18.65 -11.92 11.56
CA VAL A 291 -18.08 -11.33 10.33
C VAL A 291 -17.35 -12.41 9.52
N VAL A 292 -17.61 -12.42 8.22
CA VAL A 292 -16.83 -13.20 7.26
C VAL A 292 -16.09 -12.25 6.31
N ILE A 293 -14.79 -12.49 6.11
CA ILE A 293 -13.92 -11.75 5.21
C ILE A 293 -13.44 -12.70 4.12
N VAL A 294 -13.65 -12.34 2.84
CA VAL A 294 -13.21 -13.15 1.70
C VAL A 294 -11.97 -12.54 1.07
N GLY A 295 -10.84 -13.19 1.27
CA GLY A 295 -9.51 -12.80 0.78
C GLY A 295 -8.45 -12.84 1.88
N GLY A 296 -7.33 -13.52 1.62
CA GLY A 296 -6.25 -13.79 2.57
C GLY A 296 -5.13 -12.74 2.60
N GLY A 297 -5.23 -11.67 1.80
CA GLY A 297 -4.20 -10.63 1.69
C GLY A 297 -4.24 -9.56 2.80
N ASP A 298 -3.35 -8.56 2.69
CA ASP A 298 -3.20 -7.47 3.67
C ASP A 298 -4.53 -6.72 3.91
N THR A 299 -5.33 -6.48 2.86
CA THR A 299 -6.65 -5.83 3.01
C THR A 299 -7.61 -6.67 3.86
N GLY A 300 -7.58 -8.00 3.71
CA GLY A 300 -8.37 -8.90 4.54
C GLY A 300 -7.93 -8.84 6.01
N ASN A 301 -6.63 -8.85 6.27
CA ASN A 301 -6.08 -8.67 7.62
C ASN A 301 -6.46 -7.31 8.23
N ASP A 302 -6.41 -6.23 7.46
CA ASP A 302 -6.82 -4.89 7.89
C ASP A 302 -8.30 -4.85 8.28
N CYS A 303 -9.15 -5.59 7.56
CA CYS A 303 -10.55 -5.79 7.92
C CYS A 303 -10.72 -6.59 9.22
N VAL A 304 -9.93 -7.67 9.43
CA VAL A 304 -9.95 -8.44 10.69
C VAL A 304 -9.68 -7.53 11.88
N GLY A 305 -8.56 -6.80 11.86
CA GLY A 305 -8.19 -5.89 12.95
C GLY A 305 -9.19 -4.76 13.19
N THR A 306 -9.81 -4.24 12.12
CA THR A 306 -10.85 -3.21 12.22
C THR A 306 -12.14 -3.75 12.81
N CYS A 307 -12.61 -4.95 12.40
CA CYS A 307 -13.80 -5.59 12.95
C CYS A 307 -13.66 -5.90 14.43
N ILE A 308 -12.49 -6.35 14.88
CA ILE A 308 -12.18 -6.61 16.29
C ILE A 308 -12.33 -5.32 17.10
N ARG A 309 -11.73 -4.22 16.65
CA ARG A 309 -11.82 -2.90 17.32
C ARG A 309 -13.25 -2.34 17.36
N GLN A 310 -14.07 -2.69 16.37
CA GLN A 310 -15.50 -2.35 16.39
C GLN A 310 -16.32 -3.26 17.31
N GLY A 311 -15.74 -4.34 17.86
CA GLY A 311 -16.44 -5.25 18.80
C GLY A 311 -17.29 -6.32 18.09
N CYS A 312 -16.78 -6.95 17.03
CA CYS A 312 -17.41 -8.13 16.44
C CYS A 312 -17.42 -9.32 17.43
N THR A 313 -18.39 -10.22 17.30
CA THR A 313 -18.51 -11.41 18.13
C THR A 313 -17.66 -12.57 17.64
N SER A 314 -17.40 -12.63 16.36
CA SER A 314 -16.47 -13.55 15.72
C SER A 314 -16.00 -12.99 14.39
N VAL A 315 -14.83 -13.46 13.92
CA VAL A 315 -14.32 -13.16 12.58
C VAL A 315 -13.77 -14.43 11.95
N THR A 316 -14.15 -14.67 10.68
CA THR A 316 -13.63 -15.75 9.86
C THR A 316 -13.08 -15.15 8.57
N GLN A 317 -11.84 -15.49 8.21
CA GLN A 317 -11.19 -15.05 6.97
C GLN A 317 -11.05 -16.25 6.02
N ILE A 318 -11.65 -16.16 4.82
CA ILE A 318 -11.64 -17.23 3.83
C ILE A 318 -10.60 -16.94 2.76
N GLU A 319 -9.74 -17.92 2.48
CA GLU A 319 -8.75 -17.88 1.42
C GLU A 319 -8.94 -19.07 0.48
N MET A 320 -9.01 -18.79 -0.83
CA MET A 320 -9.19 -19.82 -1.85
C MET A 320 -7.90 -20.62 -2.13
N MET A 321 -6.75 -20.02 -1.86
CA MET A 321 -5.46 -20.67 -2.05
C MET A 321 -5.11 -21.58 -0.87
N PRO A 322 -4.27 -22.62 -1.06
CA PRO A 322 -3.79 -23.45 0.03
C PRO A 322 -2.92 -22.64 1.00
N LYS A 323 -2.89 -23.07 2.27
CA LYS A 323 -1.96 -22.53 3.26
C LYS A 323 -0.52 -22.70 2.75
N LEU A 324 0.22 -21.60 2.73
CA LEU A 324 1.66 -21.63 2.43
C LEU A 324 2.42 -22.32 3.59
N PRO A 325 3.60 -22.89 3.33
CA PRO A 325 4.43 -23.48 4.39
C PRO A 325 4.88 -22.41 5.40
N ASP A 326 5.13 -22.83 6.62
CA ASP A 326 5.58 -21.92 7.68
C ASP A 326 7.05 -21.51 7.48
N GLU A 327 7.85 -22.35 6.80
CA GLU A 327 9.26 -22.07 6.47
C GLU A 327 9.49 -22.05 4.95
N ARG A 328 10.56 -21.40 4.52
CA ARG A 328 10.95 -21.29 3.12
C ARG A 328 11.35 -22.66 2.55
N PRO A 329 10.61 -23.20 1.55
CA PRO A 329 10.98 -24.48 0.95
C PRO A 329 12.21 -24.33 0.02
N ALA A 330 12.90 -25.42 -0.23
CA ALA A 330 14.06 -25.47 -1.15
C ALA A 330 13.71 -25.02 -2.59
N SER A 331 12.46 -25.18 -3.02
CA SER A 331 11.96 -24.69 -4.32
C SER A 331 11.80 -23.17 -4.42
N ASN A 332 11.91 -22.45 -3.29
CA ASN A 332 11.84 -21.00 -3.21
C ASN A 332 13.11 -20.43 -2.53
N PRO A 333 14.29 -20.55 -3.17
CA PRO A 333 15.56 -20.14 -2.56
C PRO A 333 15.66 -18.62 -2.44
N TRP A 334 16.49 -18.14 -1.50
CA TRP A 334 16.94 -16.75 -1.48
C TRP A 334 17.66 -16.42 -2.81
N PRO A 335 17.52 -15.23 -3.38
CA PRO A 335 16.84 -14.03 -2.88
C PRO A 335 15.39 -13.88 -3.38
N GLU A 336 14.73 -14.94 -3.84
CA GLU A 336 13.33 -14.88 -4.23
C GLU A 336 12.46 -14.36 -3.06
N TRP A 337 11.34 -13.70 -3.39
CA TRP A 337 10.36 -13.36 -2.37
C TRP A 337 9.90 -14.62 -1.62
N PRO A 338 9.92 -14.64 -0.27
CA PRO A 338 9.55 -15.83 0.48
C PRO A 338 8.07 -16.15 0.33
N ARG A 339 7.78 -17.35 -0.13
CA ARG A 339 6.41 -17.91 -0.22
C ARG A 339 6.13 -18.72 1.04
N ILE A 340 5.91 -18.01 2.14
CA ILE A 340 5.65 -18.59 3.46
C ILE A 340 4.34 -18.05 4.02
N CYS A 341 3.73 -18.79 4.94
CA CYS A 341 2.58 -18.35 5.70
C CYS A 341 3.00 -17.18 6.59
N LYS A 342 2.42 -16.01 6.38
CA LYS A 342 2.63 -14.83 7.21
C LYS A 342 1.41 -14.65 8.11
N THR A 343 1.64 -14.49 9.39
CA THR A 343 0.62 -14.01 10.33
C THR A 343 0.86 -12.53 10.54
N ASP A 344 -0.18 -11.71 10.39
CA ASP A 344 -0.11 -10.27 10.56
C ASP A 344 -0.98 -9.86 11.76
N TYR A 345 -0.93 -8.59 12.14
CA TYR A 345 -1.48 -8.07 13.38
C TYR A 345 -2.96 -8.45 13.62
N GLY A 346 -3.82 -8.43 12.60
CA GLY A 346 -5.24 -8.75 12.75
C GLY A 346 -5.48 -10.23 13.05
N GLN A 347 -4.73 -11.15 12.40
CA GLN A 347 -4.80 -12.56 12.72
C GLN A 347 -4.28 -12.86 14.14
N GLU A 348 -3.18 -12.19 14.58
CA GLU A 348 -2.67 -12.29 15.96
C GLU A 348 -3.72 -11.83 16.98
N GLU A 349 -4.38 -10.72 16.70
CA GLU A 349 -5.44 -10.17 17.52
C GLU A 349 -6.65 -11.11 17.61
N ALA A 350 -7.04 -11.73 16.50
CA ALA A 350 -8.10 -12.72 16.46
C ALA A 350 -7.73 -13.97 17.28
N CYS A 351 -6.49 -14.47 17.15
CA CYS A 351 -5.98 -15.57 17.96
C CYS A 351 -6.02 -15.25 19.47
N ALA A 352 -5.59 -14.03 19.84
CA ALA A 352 -5.56 -13.62 21.24
C ALA A 352 -6.94 -13.40 21.86
N LEU A 353 -7.93 -12.97 21.05
CA LEU A 353 -9.29 -12.67 21.50
C LEU A 353 -10.21 -13.90 21.45
N PHE A 354 -10.17 -14.65 20.34
CA PHE A 354 -11.10 -15.77 20.07
C PHE A 354 -10.46 -17.14 20.30
N GLY A 355 -9.14 -17.23 20.53
CA GLY A 355 -8.43 -18.47 20.85
C GLY A 355 -8.06 -19.35 19.64
N HIS A 356 -8.27 -18.88 18.40
CA HIS A 356 -7.93 -19.61 17.17
C HIS A 356 -7.59 -18.68 16.01
N ASP A 357 -6.87 -19.21 15.02
CA ASP A 357 -6.58 -18.50 13.76
C ASP A 357 -7.90 -18.32 12.98
N PRO A 358 -8.24 -17.10 12.55
CA PRO A 358 -9.48 -16.82 11.83
C PRO A 358 -9.51 -17.39 10.40
N ARG A 359 -8.39 -17.87 9.87
CA ARG A 359 -8.23 -18.24 8.45
C ARG A 359 -8.70 -19.65 8.13
N ILE A 360 -9.48 -19.76 7.06
CA ILE A 360 -9.90 -21.02 6.43
C ILE A 360 -9.39 -21.03 5.00
N TYR A 361 -8.52 -21.97 4.66
CA TYR A 361 -7.87 -22.09 3.36
C TYR A 361 -8.63 -23.03 2.41
N GLU A 362 -8.30 -22.99 1.11
CA GLU A 362 -8.87 -23.81 0.05
C GLU A 362 -10.40 -23.76 0.02
N THR A 363 -10.96 -22.56 0.26
CA THR A 363 -12.41 -22.39 0.45
C THR A 363 -12.92 -21.19 -0.30
N THR A 364 -14.06 -21.30 -0.96
CA THR A 364 -14.76 -20.19 -1.61
C THR A 364 -16.22 -20.14 -1.23
N VAL A 365 -16.88 -18.99 -1.50
CA VAL A 365 -18.33 -18.80 -1.29
C VAL A 365 -19.08 -19.32 -2.51
N LYS A 366 -20.12 -20.10 -2.27
CA LYS A 366 -21.03 -20.63 -3.30
C LYS A 366 -22.38 -19.92 -3.30
N GLU A 367 -22.91 -19.63 -2.12
CA GLU A 367 -24.23 -19.04 -1.93
C GLU A 367 -24.23 -18.09 -0.73
N PHE A 368 -25.01 -17.02 -0.81
CA PHE A 368 -25.28 -16.12 0.31
C PHE A 368 -26.67 -16.41 0.87
N LEU A 369 -26.76 -16.69 2.17
CA LEU A 369 -28.00 -17.03 2.86
C LEU A 369 -28.60 -15.78 3.50
N SER A 370 -29.92 -15.63 3.44
CA SER A 370 -30.63 -14.49 4.00
C SER A 370 -31.87 -14.86 4.78
N ASP A 371 -32.28 -13.95 5.66
CA ASP A 371 -33.59 -13.98 6.30
C ASP A 371 -34.71 -13.52 5.32
N GLU A 372 -35.94 -13.54 5.79
CA GLU A 372 -37.12 -13.10 5.04
C GLU A 372 -37.10 -11.59 4.69
N LYS A 373 -36.27 -10.76 5.38
CA LYS A 373 -36.06 -9.33 5.12
C LYS A 373 -34.91 -9.05 4.20
N GLY A 374 -34.23 -10.10 3.69
CA GLY A 374 -33.10 -10.03 2.82
C GLY A 374 -31.79 -9.60 3.47
N HIS A 375 -31.62 -9.79 4.80
CA HIS A 375 -30.35 -9.57 5.48
C HIS A 375 -29.54 -10.86 5.54
N LEU A 376 -28.22 -10.73 5.41
CA LEU A 376 -27.28 -11.85 5.49
C LEU A 376 -27.40 -12.58 6.84
N THR A 377 -27.54 -13.90 6.79
CA THR A 377 -27.54 -14.78 7.96
C THR A 377 -26.41 -15.78 7.94
N GLY A 378 -25.78 -15.98 6.78
CA GLY A 378 -24.69 -16.91 6.60
C GLY A 378 -24.25 -17.02 5.16
N ILE A 379 -23.27 -17.88 4.94
CA ILE A 379 -22.81 -18.27 3.60
C ILE A 379 -22.69 -19.77 3.50
N ARG A 380 -23.00 -20.32 2.33
CA ARG A 380 -22.61 -21.68 1.97
C ARG A 380 -21.25 -21.63 1.29
N THR A 381 -20.28 -22.32 1.84
CA THR A 381 -18.92 -22.44 1.30
C THR A 381 -18.71 -23.82 0.70
N VAL A 382 -17.70 -23.94 -0.16
CA VAL A 382 -17.22 -25.19 -0.73
C VAL A 382 -15.70 -25.20 -0.74
N LYS A 383 -15.09 -26.35 -0.49
CA LYS A 383 -13.64 -26.53 -0.66
C LYS A 383 -13.28 -26.51 -2.14
N VAL A 384 -12.12 -25.90 -2.45
CA VAL A 384 -11.62 -25.81 -3.81
C VAL A 384 -10.20 -26.37 -3.92
N ARG A 385 -9.86 -26.87 -5.10
CA ARG A 385 -8.49 -27.26 -5.49
C ARG A 385 -8.13 -26.62 -6.82
N PHE A 386 -6.84 -26.41 -7.00
CA PHE A 386 -6.29 -25.91 -8.26
C PHE A 386 -5.58 -27.02 -8.99
N GLU A 387 -6.13 -27.45 -10.12
CA GLU A 387 -5.53 -28.47 -11.00
C GLU A 387 -5.24 -27.81 -12.35
N ASN A 388 -3.98 -27.82 -12.80
CA ASN A 388 -3.53 -27.21 -14.05
C ASN A 388 -3.98 -25.74 -14.21
N GLY A 389 -3.97 -24.97 -13.10
CA GLY A 389 -4.38 -23.55 -13.07
C GLY A 389 -5.88 -23.29 -13.13
N LYS A 390 -6.72 -24.34 -13.10
CA LYS A 390 -8.18 -24.23 -13.01
C LYS A 390 -8.65 -24.60 -11.61
N MET A 391 -9.54 -23.77 -11.08
CA MET A 391 -10.22 -24.03 -9.82
C MET A 391 -11.32 -25.08 -10.03
N THR A 392 -11.37 -26.08 -9.17
CA THR A 392 -12.40 -27.13 -9.14
C THR A 392 -12.97 -27.23 -7.73
N GLU A 393 -14.28 -27.40 -7.62
CA GLU A 393 -14.95 -27.65 -6.33
C GLU A 393 -14.75 -29.10 -5.89
N VAL A 394 -14.53 -29.30 -4.61
CA VAL A 394 -14.46 -30.61 -3.98
C VAL A 394 -15.89 -31.07 -3.65
N LYS A 395 -16.33 -32.20 -4.20
CA LYS A 395 -17.67 -32.75 -3.94
C LYS A 395 -17.88 -32.99 -2.45
N ASP A 396 -19.10 -32.82 -2.00
CA ASP A 396 -19.57 -33.12 -0.64
C ASP A 396 -18.79 -32.37 0.46
N SER A 397 -18.19 -31.21 0.15
CA SER A 397 -17.41 -30.38 1.06
C SER A 397 -18.12 -29.10 1.47
N GLU A 398 -19.38 -28.96 1.13
CA GLU A 398 -20.17 -27.77 1.47
C GLU A 398 -20.34 -27.61 2.97
N GLN A 399 -20.19 -26.39 3.46
CA GLN A 399 -20.38 -26.01 4.85
C GLN A 399 -21.11 -24.69 4.93
N ILE A 400 -21.90 -24.50 5.99
CA ILE A 400 -22.55 -23.22 6.29
C ILE A 400 -21.73 -22.52 7.37
N ILE A 401 -21.40 -21.27 7.13
CA ILE A 401 -20.77 -20.36 8.09
C ILE A 401 -21.78 -19.24 8.37
N GLU A 402 -22.15 -19.07 9.63
CA GLU A 402 -23.02 -17.96 10.03
C GLU A 402 -22.32 -16.62 9.88
N ALA A 403 -23.02 -15.63 9.33
CA ALA A 403 -22.49 -14.29 9.11
C ALA A 403 -23.60 -13.23 9.07
N ASP A 404 -23.40 -12.14 9.80
CA ASP A 404 -24.25 -10.94 9.77
C ASP A 404 -23.64 -9.84 8.89
N LEU A 405 -22.35 -9.97 8.58
CA LEU A 405 -21.58 -9.05 7.77
C LEU A 405 -20.54 -9.83 6.95
N LEU A 406 -20.47 -9.55 5.65
CA LEU A 406 -19.46 -10.10 4.77
C LEU A 406 -18.69 -8.99 4.08
N LEU A 407 -17.35 -9.09 4.12
CA LEU A 407 -16.42 -8.13 3.51
C LEU A 407 -15.63 -8.80 2.39
N ILE A 408 -15.73 -8.25 1.18
CA ILE A 408 -15.04 -8.77 0.00
C ILE A 408 -13.69 -8.07 -0.14
N ALA A 409 -12.61 -8.80 0.13
CA ALA A 409 -11.21 -8.37 0.01
C ALA A 409 -10.47 -9.11 -1.11
N ALA A 410 -11.16 -9.38 -2.23
CA ALA A 410 -10.68 -10.22 -3.34
C ALA A 410 -9.79 -9.46 -4.36
N GLY A 411 -9.36 -8.25 -4.05
CA GLY A 411 -8.53 -7.40 -4.92
C GLY A 411 -9.32 -6.65 -5.98
N PHE A 412 -8.60 -6.13 -7.00
CA PHE A 412 -9.15 -5.24 -8.02
C PHE A 412 -8.88 -5.76 -9.44
N THR A 413 -9.72 -5.36 -10.39
CA THR A 413 -9.65 -5.75 -11.81
C THR A 413 -9.18 -4.62 -12.74
N GLY A 414 -8.60 -3.55 -12.19
CA GLY A 414 -8.12 -2.40 -12.96
C GLY A 414 -8.76 -1.08 -12.54
N CYS A 415 -8.69 -0.07 -13.42
CA CYS A 415 -9.31 1.22 -13.19
C CYS A 415 -10.81 1.20 -13.50
N GLU A 416 -11.52 2.21 -13.02
CA GLU A 416 -12.92 2.42 -13.37
C GLU A 416 -13.03 2.90 -14.81
N ASP A 417 -14.02 2.38 -15.55
CA ASP A 417 -14.14 2.57 -17.00
C ASP A 417 -14.36 4.03 -17.39
N TYR A 418 -15.13 4.79 -16.59
CA TYR A 418 -15.48 6.18 -16.90
C TYR A 418 -14.28 7.11 -17.07
N ILE A 419 -13.16 6.86 -16.34
CA ILE A 419 -11.97 7.72 -16.44
C ILE A 419 -11.25 7.51 -17.77
N THR A 420 -11.14 6.26 -18.24
CA THR A 420 -10.56 5.95 -19.55
C THR A 420 -11.44 6.46 -20.69
N ASP A 421 -12.76 6.36 -20.54
CA ASP A 421 -13.72 6.84 -21.52
C ASP A 421 -13.69 8.37 -21.62
N ALA A 422 -13.60 9.09 -20.48
CA ALA A 422 -13.51 10.56 -20.45
C ALA A 422 -12.27 11.09 -21.19
N PHE A 423 -11.14 10.36 -21.11
CA PHE A 423 -9.91 10.70 -21.82
C PHE A 423 -9.73 9.98 -23.15
N GLN A 424 -10.65 9.07 -23.53
CA GLN A 424 -10.61 8.27 -24.76
C GLN A 424 -9.32 7.42 -24.86
N LEU A 425 -8.99 6.69 -23.78
CA LEU A 425 -7.79 5.88 -23.68
C LEU A 425 -8.08 4.39 -23.84
N GLU A 426 -7.12 3.68 -24.41
CA GLU A 426 -7.18 2.23 -24.55
C GLU A 426 -6.88 1.52 -23.23
N ARG A 427 -7.55 0.39 -23.01
CA ARG A 427 -7.34 -0.49 -21.85
C ARG A 427 -6.72 -1.82 -22.29
N THR A 428 -5.87 -2.34 -21.43
CA THR A 428 -5.37 -3.71 -21.56
C THR A 428 -6.46 -4.73 -21.21
N ALA A 429 -6.24 -6.00 -21.50
CA ALA A 429 -7.12 -7.10 -21.07
C ALA A 429 -7.25 -7.20 -19.53
N ARG A 430 -6.33 -6.59 -18.77
CA ARG A 430 -6.37 -6.52 -17.30
C ARG A 430 -7.17 -5.33 -16.77
N GLY A 431 -7.76 -4.51 -17.63
CA GLY A 431 -8.52 -3.31 -17.24
C GLY A 431 -7.63 -2.12 -16.80
N THR A 432 -6.34 -2.13 -17.10
CA THR A 432 -5.42 -1.01 -16.85
C THR A 432 -5.26 -0.16 -18.11
N ILE A 433 -4.79 1.10 -17.97
CA ILE A 433 -4.50 1.96 -19.12
C ILE A 433 -3.32 1.37 -19.91
N SER A 434 -3.48 1.26 -21.22
CA SER A 434 -2.46 0.76 -22.14
C SER A 434 -1.36 1.81 -22.34
N THR A 435 -0.11 1.39 -22.29
CA THR A 435 1.08 2.19 -22.62
C THR A 435 2.07 1.35 -23.42
N ALA A 436 2.95 2.00 -24.17
CA ALA A 436 4.07 1.29 -24.76
C ALA A 436 5.02 0.76 -23.66
N PRO A 437 5.78 -0.31 -23.92
CA PRO A 437 6.76 -0.79 -22.97
C PRO A 437 7.71 0.32 -22.51
N SER A 438 7.98 0.40 -21.22
CA SER A 438 8.86 1.40 -20.59
C SER A 438 8.45 2.88 -20.79
N SER A 439 7.22 3.16 -21.27
CA SER A 439 6.67 4.51 -21.39
C SER A 439 5.51 4.71 -20.43
N PHE A 440 5.29 5.96 -20.03
CA PHE A 440 4.15 6.42 -19.24
C PHE A 440 3.14 7.19 -20.06
N ALA A 441 3.42 7.46 -21.36
CA ALA A 441 2.48 8.10 -22.27
C ALA A 441 1.29 7.18 -22.57
N ALA A 442 0.06 7.70 -22.42
CA ALA A 442 -1.18 6.92 -22.52
C ALA A 442 -1.80 6.92 -23.93
N GLY A 443 -1.00 7.02 -24.98
CA GLY A 443 -1.47 6.98 -26.38
C GLY A 443 -2.22 8.23 -26.84
N LYS A 444 -2.31 9.27 -26.02
CA LYS A 444 -2.92 10.57 -26.34
C LYS A 444 -1.92 11.67 -25.99
N GLU A 445 -1.86 12.70 -26.86
CA GLU A 445 -0.97 13.83 -26.66
C GLU A 445 -1.13 14.42 -25.25
N LYS A 446 -0.02 14.71 -24.58
CA LYS A 446 0.14 15.25 -23.22
C LYS A 446 -0.53 14.48 -22.09
N VAL A 447 -1.03 13.25 -22.33
CA VAL A 447 -1.63 12.39 -21.30
C VAL A 447 -0.69 11.27 -20.94
N PHE A 448 -0.40 11.17 -19.63
CA PHE A 448 0.48 10.19 -19.03
C PHE A 448 -0.27 9.41 -17.94
N THR A 449 0.31 8.30 -17.49
CA THR A 449 -0.32 7.47 -16.46
C THR A 449 0.72 6.75 -15.61
N ALA A 450 0.50 6.64 -14.30
CA ALA A 450 1.40 5.95 -13.39
C ALA A 450 0.69 5.27 -12.21
N GLY A 451 1.33 4.27 -11.64
CA GLY A 451 0.82 3.50 -10.52
C GLY A 451 -0.19 2.42 -10.94
N ASP A 452 -1.06 2.04 -10.02
CA ASP A 452 -1.94 0.88 -10.21
C ASP A 452 -2.92 1.02 -11.38
N VAL A 453 -3.26 2.23 -11.79
CA VAL A 453 -4.10 2.48 -12.97
C VAL A 453 -3.44 1.99 -14.28
N ARG A 454 -2.11 1.96 -14.31
CA ARG A 454 -1.27 1.47 -15.41
C ARG A 454 -0.75 0.05 -15.15
N ARG A 455 -0.19 -0.17 -13.98
CA ARG A 455 0.49 -1.41 -13.59
C ARG A 455 -0.48 -2.53 -13.19
N GLY A 456 -1.65 -2.19 -12.69
CA GLY A 456 -2.51 -3.04 -11.90
C GLY A 456 -2.16 -2.95 -10.41
N GLN A 457 -2.96 -3.55 -9.56
CA GLN A 457 -2.78 -3.56 -8.11
C GLN A 457 -1.35 -3.95 -7.73
N SER A 458 -0.68 -3.08 -6.95
CA SER A 458 0.73 -3.24 -6.60
C SER A 458 1.06 -2.68 -5.20
N LEU A 459 2.34 -2.68 -4.85
CA LEU A 459 2.82 -2.17 -3.56
C LEU A 459 3.02 -0.65 -3.60
N VAL A 460 2.96 -0.01 -2.43
CA VAL A 460 3.20 1.44 -2.25
C VAL A 460 4.52 1.89 -2.88
N VAL A 461 5.59 1.11 -2.71
CA VAL A 461 6.91 1.39 -3.29
C VAL A 461 6.91 1.38 -4.82
N TRP A 462 6.09 0.53 -5.46
CA TRP A 462 5.91 0.53 -6.90
C TRP A 462 5.14 1.75 -7.39
N ALA A 463 4.10 2.14 -6.66
CA ALA A 463 3.33 3.33 -6.99
C ALA A 463 4.22 4.59 -6.94
N ILE A 464 5.06 4.72 -5.91
CA ILE A 464 6.03 5.82 -5.80
C ILE A 464 7.08 5.74 -6.92
N ALA A 465 7.66 4.57 -7.20
CA ALA A 465 8.66 4.38 -8.25
C ALA A 465 8.13 4.77 -9.63
N GLU A 466 6.92 4.32 -9.99
CA GLU A 466 6.29 4.70 -11.25
C GLU A 466 5.94 6.19 -11.30
N GLY A 467 5.49 6.78 -10.19
CA GLY A 467 5.24 8.22 -10.10
C GLY A 467 6.50 9.04 -10.39
N ARG A 468 7.63 8.66 -9.82
CA ARG A 468 8.94 9.28 -10.08
C ARG A 468 9.39 9.16 -11.53
N GLN A 469 9.27 7.94 -12.09
CA GLN A 469 9.67 7.70 -13.49
C GLN A 469 8.75 8.44 -14.48
N CYS A 470 7.45 8.46 -14.22
CA CYS A 470 6.48 9.21 -15.00
C CYS A 470 6.78 10.72 -14.97
N ALA A 471 7.11 11.25 -13.80
CA ALA A 471 7.48 12.67 -13.67
C ALA A 471 8.67 13.04 -14.56
N ARG A 472 9.68 12.17 -14.68
CA ARG A 472 10.81 12.39 -15.62
C ARG A 472 10.35 12.43 -17.08
N GLU A 473 9.45 11.54 -17.50
CA GLU A 473 8.92 11.54 -18.87
C GLU A 473 8.06 12.77 -19.15
N VAL A 474 7.28 13.22 -18.16
CA VAL A 474 6.49 14.46 -18.26
C VAL A 474 7.39 15.69 -18.35
N ASP A 475 8.46 15.79 -17.53
CA ASP A 475 9.44 16.89 -17.62
C ASP A 475 10.14 16.89 -18.98
N GLN A 476 10.55 15.72 -19.47
CA GLN A 476 11.13 15.59 -20.82
C GLN A 476 10.16 16.06 -21.91
N TYR A 477 8.88 15.76 -21.80
CA TYR A 477 7.85 16.22 -22.73
C TYR A 477 7.67 17.74 -22.68
N LEU A 478 7.60 18.33 -21.49
CA LEU A 478 7.32 19.75 -21.29
C LEU A 478 8.51 20.66 -21.64
N MET A 479 9.72 20.18 -21.39
CA MET A 479 10.94 20.99 -21.50
C MET A 479 11.83 20.61 -22.70
N GLY A 480 11.57 19.47 -23.35
CA GLY A 480 12.45 18.91 -24.38
C GLY A 480 13.67 18.16 -23.81
N TYR A 481 13.93 18.26 -22.53
CA TYR A 481 14.99 17.56 -21.80
C TYR A 481 14.58 17.34 -20.33
N THR A 482 15.27 16.46 -19.63
CA THR A 482 15.12 16.32 -18.18
C THR A 482 16.46 16.16 -17.49
N ASN A 483 16.58 16.68 -16.28
CA ASN A 483 17.71 16.51 -15.38
C ASN A 483 17.30 15.87 -14.03
N MET A 484 16.12 15.23 -14.01
CA MET A 484 15.56 14.55 -12.84
C MET A 484 16.09 13.12 -12.68
#